data_e8dbeaba981b78e059c98f7eac670dff
#
_entry.id   e8dbeaba981b78e059c98f7eac670dff
#
_cell.length_a   1.000
_cell.length_b   1.000
_cell.length_c   1.000
_cell.angle_alpha   90.00
_cell.angle_beta   90.00
_cell.angle_gamma   90.00
#
_symmetry.space_group_name_H-M   'P 1'
#
loop_
_entity.id
_entity.type
_entity.pdbx_description
1 polymer ?
#
loop_
_entity_poly.entity_id
_entity_poly.type
_entity_poly.pdbx_seq_one_letter_code
_entity_poly.pdbx_strand_id
1 'polypeptide(L)'
;MTNPVTQALEHALEKAGTAAGKDGVKAVENLLGDTEKGLTQSAKNHLVHDAEKEAELKAILGGAHTRDELRSKLDSASPVYHIRPDGVVQRLTADGPKKLEQADIDRLPLKLDANHRIEPPKVNPGERPYPLPEKPKTGSRPKVPSQQVPFDHDDLAEAAQLARHEDKSYGGYRKNATTGEYDFQANNYAAARYGHEGDEDGFILVARSQNRGPHSEPALGVPFLEGGSAHGLTALYTEREPCSSGVNCSAWMHEHLPDHVQVRHTVEYGDTKESRDLGNRQMEHHLNALRVPKPHNKYKP
;
A
#
# COMPACT_ATOMS: atom_id res chain seq x y z
N MET A 1 15.35 -24.69 24.12
CA MET A 1 16.15 -23.45 24.22
C MET A 1 15.85 -22.84 25.58
N THR A 2 16.79 -22.83 26.50
CA THR A 2 16.64 -22.24 27.83
C THR A 2 16.59 -20.72 27.69
N ASN A 3 15.63 -20.11 28.38
CA ASN A 3 15.43 -18.65 28.38
C ASN A 3 16.70 -17.94 28.90
N PRO A 4 17.20 -16.87 28.24
CA PRO A 4 18.38 -16.13 28.71
C PRO A 4 18.31 -15.66 30.17
N VAL A 5 17.11 -15.39 30.68
CA VAL A 5 16.88 -15.03 32.10
C VAL A 5 17.16 -16.23 33.02
N THR A 6 16.78 -17.45 32.63
CA THR A 6 17.01 -18.66 33.39
C THR A 6 18.52 -18.99 33.45
N GLN A 7 19.23 -18.79 32.32
CA GLN A 7 20.69 -18.98 32.28
C GLN A 7 21.44 -17.96 33.15
N ALA A 8 20.98 -16.69 33.15
CA ALA A 8 21.57 -15.65 34.01
C ALA A 8 21.33 -15.93 35.48
N LEU A 9 20.16 -16.47 35.85
CA LEU A 9 19.84 -16.87 37.24
C LEU A 9 20.66 -18.09 37.71
N GLU A 10 20.81 -19.10 36.85
CA GLU A 10 21.63 -20.29 37.14
C GLU A 10 23.10 -19.92 37.37
N HIS A 11 23.66 -19.04 36.52
CA HIS A 11 25.03 -18.56 36.66
C HIS A 11 25.24 -17.69 37.90
N ALA A 12 24.22 -16.92 38.31
CA ALA A 12 24.20 -16.13 39.53
C ALA A 12 24.20 -17.01 40.79
N LEU A 13 23.40 -18.08 40.79
CA LEU A 13 23.33 -19.07 41.88
C LEU A 13 24.64 -19.88 42.01
N GLU A 14 25.27 -20.23 40.89
CA GLU A 14 26.55 -20.93 40.86
C GLU A 14 27.70 -20.08 41.45
N LYS A 15 27.75 -18.78 41.11
CA LYS A 15 28.69 -17.82 41.69
C LYS A 15 28.43 -17.54 43.17
N ALA A 16 27.20 -17.48 43.61
CA ALA A 16 26.83 -17.28 45.01
C ALA A 16 27.18 -18.49 45.87
N GLY A 17 27.08 -19.72 45.34
CA GLY A 17 27.44 -20.95 46.02
C GLY A 17 28.93 -21.13 46.25
N THR A 18 29.79 -20.42 45.53
CA THR A 18 31.25 -20.47 45.65
C THR A 18 31.85 -19.40 46.57
N ALA A 19 31.06 -18.39 46.96
CA ALA A 19 31.49 -17.29 47.82
C ALA A 19 30.96 -17.49 49.25
N ALA A 20 31.78 -18.09 50.15
CA ALA A 20 31.44 -18.23 51.57
C ALA A 20 31.65 -16.88 52.28
N GLY A 21 30.59 -16.25 52.76
CA GLY A 21 30.66 -15.10 53.65
C GLY A 21 29.86 -13.87 53.24
N LYS A 22 30.01 -12.76 54.00
CA LYS A 22 29.32 -11.47 53.79
C LYS A 22 29.47 -10.87 52.36
N ASP A 23 30.55 -11.21 51.66
CA ASP A 23 30.84 -10.73 50.32
C ASP A 23 29.98 -11.44 49.25
N GLY A 24 29.56 -12.69 49.49
CA GLY A 24 28.66 -13.43 48.63
C GLY A 24 27.24 -12.85 48.60
N VAL A 25 26.73 -12.47 49.79
CA VAL A 25 25.38 -11.82 49.87
C VAL A 25 25.36 -10.51 49.12
N LYS A 26 26.43 -9.71 49.28
CA LYS A 26 26.54 -8.41 48.59
C LYS A 26 26.69 -8.53 47.08
N ALA A 27 27.37 -9.60 46.61
CA ALA A 27 27.49 -9.90 45.18
C ALA A 27 26.14 -10.33 44.59
N VAL A 28 25.31 -11.09 45.31
CA VAL A 28 23.96 -11.47 44.89
C VAL A 28 23.03 -10.28 44.89
N GLU A 29 23.08 -9.41 45.90
CA GLU A 29 22.27 -8.17 45.93
C GLU A 29 22.59 -7.23 44.76
N ASN A 30 23.87 -7.04 44.45
CA ASN A 30 24.29 -6.23 43.30
C ASN A 30 23.82 -6.85 41.96
N LEU A 31 23.95 -8.16 41.82
CA LEU A 31 23.54 -8.86 40.60
C LEU A 31 22.01 -8.81 40.38
N LEU A 32 21.23 -8.96 41.45
CA LEU A 32 19.78 -8.82 41.42
C LEU A 32 19.37 -7.38 41.06
N GLY A 33 20.03 -6.37 41.66
CA GLY A 33 19.80 -4.97 41.34
C GLY A 33 20.14 -4.60 39.89
N ASP A 34 21.22 -5.17 39.35
CA ASP A 34 21.59 -4.92 37.94
C ASP A 34 20.67 -5.67 36.96
N THR A 35 20.20 -6.87 37.35
CA THR A 35 19.20 -7.61 36.55
C THR A 35 17.86 -6.91 36.55
N GLU A 36 17.42 -6.38 37.70
CA GLU A 36 16.18 -5.59 37.80
C GLU A 36 16.23 -4.31 36.94
N LYS A 37 17.36 -3.59 37.01
CA LYS A 37 17.59 -2.40 36.14
C LYS A 37 17.62 -2.76 34.68
N GLY A 38 18.29 -3.85 34.30
CA GLY A 38 18.34 -4.35 32.94
C GLY A 38 16.97 -4.74 32.40
N LEU A 39 16.17 -5.47 33.20
CA LEU A 39 14.80 -5.84 32.84
C LEU A 39 13.89 -4.61 32.72
N THR A 40 14.01 -3.66 33.65
CA THR A 40 13.23 -2.41 33.63
C THR A 40 13.60 -1.55 32.40
N GLN A 41 14.89 -1.46 32.06
CA GLN A 41 15.34 -0.72 30.90
C GLN A 41 14.92 -1.43 29.59
N SER A 42 15.01 -2.76 29.55
CA SER A 42 14.54 -3.55 28.39
C SER A 42 13.04 -3.39 28.19
N ALA A 43 12.25 -3.47 29.28
CA ALA A 43 10.81 -3.25 29.23
C ALA A 43 10.45 -1.82 28.77
N LYS A 44 11.17 -0.80 29.27
CA LYS A 44 10.99 0.59 28.81
C LYS A 44 11.33 0.75 27.33
N ASN A 45 12.43 0.16 26.88
CA ASN A 45 12.83 0.22 25.47
C ASN A 45 11.80 -0.47 24.56
N HIS A 46 11.24 -1.60 24.98
CA HIS A 46 10.16 -2.27 24.27
C HIS A 46 8.89 -1.42 24.23
N LEU A 47 8.48 -0.83 25.35
CA LEU A 47 7.29 0.03 25.42
C LEU A 47 7.44 1.30 24.56
N VAL A 48 8.63 1.93 24.55
CA VAL A 48 8.90 3.08 23.70
C VAL A 48 8.88 2.68 22.23
N HIS A 49 9.53 1.58 21.88
CA HIS A 49 9.56 1.08 20.50
C HIS A 49 8.17 0.62 20.01
N ASP A 50 7.36 0.03 20.87
CA ASP A 50 5.99 -0.35 20.57
C ASP A 50 5.09 0.90 20.41
N ALA A 51 5.28 1.95 21.23
CA ALA A 51 4.57 3.21 21.13
C ALA A 51 4.96 4.00 19.86
N GLU A 52 6.25 4.01 19.49
CA GLU A 52 6.72 4.61 18.24
C GLU A 52 6.15 3.87 17.02
N LYS A 53 6.18 2.54 17.04
CA LYS A 53 5.57 1.73 15.99
C LYS A 53 4.04 1.87 15.93
N GLU A 54 3.39 1.99 17.08
CA GLU A 54 1.95 2.26 17.14
C GLU A 54 1.61 3.65 16.59
N ALA A 55 2.43 4.68 16.89
CA ALA A 55 2.27 6.02 16.32
C ALA A 55 2.54 6.03 14.81
N GLU A 56 3.59 5.34 14.35
CA GLU A 56 3.89 5.17 12.92
C GLU A 56 2.77 4.41 12.20
N LEU A 57 2.28 3.31 12.78
CA LEU A 57 1.12 2.58 12.30
C LEU A 57 -0.13 3.47 12.26
N LYS A 58 -0.40 4.25 13.30
CA LYS A 58 -1.53 5.18 13.33
C LYS A 58 -1.40 6.28 12.28
N ALA A 59 -0.20 6.80 12.03
CA ALA A 59 0.05 7.77 10.98
C ALA A 59 -0.18 7.18 9.58
N ILE A 60 0.24 5.93 9.35
CA ILE A 60 0.01 5.21 8.10
C ILE A 60 -1.46 4.77 7.97
N LEU A 61 -2.10 4.39 9.07
CA LEU A 61 -3.45 3.80 9.10
C LEU A 61 -4.55 4.83 9.37
N GLY A 62 -4.20 6.09 9.65
CA GLY A 62 -5.14 7.14 10.04
C GLY A 62 -6.15 7.54 8.97
N GLY A 63 -5.96 7.10 7.74
CA GLY A 63 -6.72 7.53 6.59
C GLY A 63 -7.81 6.59 6.08
N ALA A 64 -8.39 5.73 6.93
CA ALA A 64 -9.53 4.90 6.52
C ALA A 64 -10.82 5.74 6.55
N HIS A 65 -11.33 6.10 5.38
CA HIS A 65 -12.59 6.80 5.22
C HIS A 65 -13.73 5.83 4.87
N THR A 66 -14.93 6.15 5.30
CA THR A 66 -16.13 5.44 4.86
C THR A 66 -16.46 5.81 3.41
N ARG A 67 -17.17 4.93 2.73
CA ARG A 67 -17.63 5.19 1.35
C ARG A 67 -18.41 6.51 1.24
N ASP A 68 -19.29 6.80 2.21
CA ASP A 68 -20.14 7.98 2.18
C ASP A 68 -19.34 9.27 2.45
N GLU A 69 -18.31 9.22 3.32
CA GLU A 69 -17.35 10.33 3.51
C GLU A 69 -16.62 10.63 2.20
N LEU A 70 -16.11 9.60 1.49
CA LEU A 70 -15.41 9.77 0.22
C LEU A 70 -16.32 10.28 -0.89
N ARG A 71 -17.53 9.75 -1.00
CA ARG A 71 -18.50 10.21 -1.99
C ARG A 71 -18.90 11.68 -1.81
N SER A 72 -19.01 12.14 -0.55
CA SER A 72 -19.34 13.54 -0.27
C SER A 72 -18.27 14.55 -0.72
N LYS A 73 -17.05 14.08 -0.97
CA LYS A 73 -15.94 14.90 -1.47
C LYS A 73 -15.89 14.99 -3.01
N LEU A 74 -16.57 14.10 -3.73
CA LEU A 74 -16.49 14.03 -5.19
C LEU A 74 -17.09 15.25 -5.91
N ASP A 75 -18.06 15.93 -5.32
CA ASP A 75 -18.74 17.07 -5.94
C ASP A 75 -17.89 18.33 -5.99
N SER A 76 -16.79 18.39 -5.20
CA SER A 76 -15.88 19.53 -5.12
C SER A 76 -14.52 19.30 -5.79
N ALA A 77 -14.26 18.10 -6.31
CA ALA A 77 -12.97 17.67 -6.84
C ALA A 77 -13.06 17.36 -8.35
N SER A 78 -11.90 17.07 -8.94
CA SER A 78 -11.83 16.54 -10.32
C SER A 78 -12.67 15.28 -10.48
N PRO A 79 -13.34 15.04 -11.62
CA PRO A 79 -14.09 13.82 -11.87
C PRO A 79 -13.23 12.58 -11.66
N VAL A 80 -13.80 11.56 -11.01
CA VAL A 80 -13.10 10.28 -10.74
C VAL A 80 -13.70 9.20 -11.62
N TYR A 81 -12.85 8.52 -12.39
CA TYR A 81 -13.21 7.39 -13.24
C TYR A 81 -12.52 6.13 -12.72
N HIS A 82 -13.17 4.99 -12.87
CA HIS A 82 -12.67 3.69 -12.45
C HIS A 82 -12.72 2.67 -13.57
N ILE A 83 -11.58 2.08 -13.88
CA ILE A 83 -11.46 0.93 -14.79
C ILE A 83 -11.77 -0.33 -14.00
N ARG A 84 -12.91 -0.93 -14.26
CA ARG A 84 -13.32 -2.18 -13.65
C ARG A 84 -12.46 -3.36 -14.16
N PRO A 85 -12.45 -4.51 -13.45
CA PRO A 85 -11.71 -5.70 -13.88
C PRO A 85 -12.09 -6.24 -15.26
N ASP A 86 -13.31 -5.98 -15.71
CA ASP A 86 -13.79 -6.33 -17.05
C ASP A 86 -13.43 -5.29 -18.12
N GLY A 87 -12.64 -4.26 -17.76
CA GLY A 87 -12.23 -3.18 -18.64
C GLY A 87 -13.23 -2.05 -18.79
N VAL A 88 -14.46 -2.18 -18.31
CA VAL A 88 -15.48 -1.12 -18.38
C VAL A 88 -15.03 0.08 -17.54
N VAL A 89 -15.05 1.27 -18.14
CA VAL A 89 -14.82 2.54 -17.44
C VAL A 89 -16.15 3.08 -16.94
N GLN A 90 -16.18 3.49 -15.68
CA GLN A 90 -17.35 4.10 -15.06
C GLN A 90 -16.95 5.37 -14.30
N ARG A 91 -17.86 6.33 -14.19
CA ARG A 91 -17.67 7.52 -13.36
C ARG A 91 -18.11 7.20 -11.92
N LEU A 92 -17.28 7.55 -10.94
CA LEU A 92 -17.66 7.49 -9.54
C LEU A 92 -18.32 8.82 -9.16
N THR A 93 -19.51 8.75 -8.58
CA THR A 93 -20.31 9.93 -8.19
C THR A 93 -20.80 9.80 -6.75
N ALA A 94 -21.32 10.89 -6.18
CA ALA A 94 -21.93 10.89 -4.86
C ALA A 94 -23.03 9.80 -4.71
N ASP A 95 -23.79 9.54 -5.79
CA ASP A 95 -24.84 8.50 -5.81
C ASP A 95 -24.29 7.10 -6.08
N GLY A 96 -23.00 6.95 -6.42
CA GLY A 96 -22.34 5.71 -6.78
C GLY A 96 -21.82 5.66 -8.20
N PRO A 97 -21.38 4.46 -8.65
CA PRO A 97 -20.85 4.31 -10.00
C PRO A 97 -21.92 4.51 -11.08
N LYS A 98 -21.61 5.32 -12.08
CA LYS A 98 -22.48 5.60 -13.24
C LYS A 98 -21.76 5.23 -14.53
N LYS A 99 -22.54 4.90 -15.57
CA LYS A 99 -22.01 4.76 -16.93
C LYS A 99 -21.53 6.12 -17.42
N LEU A 100 -20.54 6.11 -18.32
CA LEU A 100 -20.04 7.33 -18.94
C LEU A 100 -21.15 7.96 -19.80
N GLU A 101 -21.29 9.28 -19.65
CA GLU A 101 -22.07 10.13 -20.54
C GLU A 101 -21.16 10.68 -21.65
N GLN A 102 -21.72 11.34 -22.67
CA GLN A 102 -20.95 11.87 -23.79
C GLN A 102 -19.86 12.86 -23.31
N ALA A 103 -20.18 13.73 -22.37
CA ALA A 103 -19.21 14.66 -21.77
C ALA A 103 -18.03 13.96 -21.05
N ASP A 104 -18.26 12.78 -20.44
CA ASP A 104 -17.20 11.99 -19.85
C ASP A 104 -16.29 11.39 -20.94
N ILE A 105 -16.88 10.87 -22.02
CA ILE A 105 -16.15 10.31 -23.16
C ILE A 105 -15.29 11.37 -23.84
N ASP A 106 -15.84 12.56 -24.07
CA ASP A 106 -15.13 13.67 -24.68
C ASP A 106 -13.94 14.17 -23.83
N ARG A 107 -14.06 14.04 -22.49
CA ARG A 107 -13.00 14.40 -21.54
C ARG A 107 -11.87 13.37 -21.49
N LEU A 108 -12.19 12.07 -21.68
CA LEU A 108 -11.22 11.00 -21.52
C LEU A 108 -10.37 10.81 -22.79
N PRO A 109 -9.07 11.15 -22.78
CA PRO A 109 -8.17 10.96 -23.91
C PRO A 109 -7.74 9.50 -24.05
N LEU A 110 -8.69 8.56 -23.94
CA LEU A 110 -8.49 7.13 -23.91
C LEU A 110 -9.19 6.47 -25.10
N LYS A 111 -8.65 5.36 -25.57
CA LYS A 111 -9.31 4.54 -26.60
C LYS A 111 -10.35 3.63 -25.95
N LEU A 112 -11.61 4.02 -26.06
CA LEU A 112 -12.76 3.26 -25.58
C LEU A 112 -13.47 2.57 -26.74
N ASP A 113 -13.93 1.33 -26.53
CA ASP A 113 -14.84 0.66 -27.45
C ASP A 113 -16.29 1.19 -27.32
N ALA A 114 -17.20 0.68 -28.14
CA ALA A 114 -18.61 1.07 -28.11
C ALA A 114 -19.34 0.74 -26.78
N ASN A 115 -18.73 -0.06 -25.92
CA ASN A 115 -19.24 -0.39 -24.60
C ASN A 115 -18.49 0.34 -23.48
N HIS A 116 -17.73 1.39 -23.83
CA HIS A 116 -16.89 2.17 -22.94
C HIS A 116 -15.85 1.33 -22.19
N ARG A 117 -15.26 0.34 -22.88
CA ARG A 117 -14.26 -0.56 -22.32
C ARG A 117 -12.89 -0.21 -22.87
N ILE A 118 -11.90 -0.36 -22.00
CA ILE A 118 -10.48 -0.38 -22.34
C ILE A 118 -10.07 -1.84 -22.47
N GLU A 119 -9.35 -2.21 -23.51
CA GLU A 119 -8.77 -3.53 -23.61
C GLU A 119 -7.71 -3.71 -22.49
N PRO A 120 -7.84 -4.70 -21.61
CA PRO A 120 -6.84 -4.93 -20.57
C PRO A 120 -5.47 -5.20 -21.18
N PRO A 121 -4.38 -4.60 -20.64
CA PRO A 121 -3.05 -4.86 -21.14
C PRO A 121 -2.70 -6.35 -21.10
N LYS A 122 -2.09 -6.86 -22.16
CA LYS A 122 -1.62 -8.23 -22.20
C LYS A 122 -0.48 -8.43 -21.20
N VAL A 123 -0.50 -9.54 -20.48
CA VAL A 123 0.46 -9.81 -19.39
C VAL A 123 1.61 -10.73 -19.80
N ASN A 124 1.46 -11.50 -20.86
CA ASN A 124 2.53 -12.36 -21.35
C ASN A 124 3.74 -11.51 -21.80
N PRO A 125 4.96 -11.79 -21.33
CA PRO A 125 6.14 -10.97 -21.63
C PRO A 125 6.36 -10.70 -23.11
N GLY A 126 6.05 -11.67 -23.98
CA GLY A 126 6.20 -11.53 -25.44
C GLY A 126 5.06 -10.77 -26.15
N GLU A 127 3.97 -10.47 -25.44
CA GLU A 127 2.76 -9.86 -26.01
C GLU A 127 2.49 -8.45 -25.43
N ARG A 128 3.34 -7.98 -24.50
CA ARG A 128 3.17 -6.66 -23.88
C ARG A 128 3.41 -5.57 -24.92
N PRO A 129 2.46 -4.67 -25.15
CA PRO A 129 2.65 -3.57 -26.08
C PRO A 129 3.76 -2.61 -25.63
N TYR A 130 4.02 -2.57 -24.31
CA TYR A 130 5.06 -1.76 -23.67
C TYR A 130 5.94 -2.68 -22.83
N PRO A 131 7.02 -3.26 -23.41
CA PRO A 131 7.90 -4.20 -22.71
C PRO A 131 8.74 -3.49 -21.65
N LEU A 132 9.25 -4.25 -20.69
CA LEU A 132 10.23 -3.75 -19.76
C LEU A 132 11.53 -3.35 -20.52
N PRO A 133 12.24 -2.31 -20.02
CA PRO A 133 13.56 -1.99 -20.53
C PRO A 133 14.51 -3.21 -20.40
N GLU A 134 15.48 -3.28 -21.27
CA GLU A 134 16.50 -4.34 -21.18
C GLU A 134 17.19 -4.30 -19.82
N LYS A 135 17.43 -5.49 -19.25
CA LYS A 135 18.21 -5.57 -18.01
C LYS A 135 19.66 -5.19 -18.32
N PRO A 136 20.24 -4.20 -17.62
CA PRO A 136 21.62 -3.84 -17.81
C PRO A 136 22.56 -5.04 -17.49
N LYS A 137 23.70 -5.10 -18.13
CA LYS A 137 24.71 -6.18 -17.92
C LYS A 137 25.16 -6.25 -16.46
N THR A 138 25.21 -5.10 -15.79
CA THR A 138 25.55 -4.98 -14.36
C THR A 138 24.53 -4.11 -13.65
N GLY A 139 24.13 -4.51 -12.43
CA GLY A 139 23.17 -3.78 -11.62
C GLY A 139 21.70 -4.17 -11.86
N SER A 140 20.80 -3.31 -11.41
CA SER A 140 19.33 -3.44 -11.54
C SER A 140 18.80 -2.49 -12.61
N ARG A 141 17.60 -2.75 -13.11
CA ARG A 141 16.88 -1.78 -13.95
C ARG A 141 16.68 -0.46 -13.20
N PRO A 142 16.66 0.67 -13.92
CA PRO A 142 16.24 1.95 -13.34
C PRO A 142 14.89 1.81 -12.64
N LYS A 143 14.70 2.59 -11.59
CA LYS A 143 13.45 2.61 -10.82
C LYS A 143 12.86 4.01 -10.88
N VAL A 144 11.53 4.11 -11.01
CA VAL A 144 10.86 5.38 -10.81
C VAL A 144 11.00 5.80 -9.34
N PRO A 145 11.38 7.06 -9.03
CA PRO A 145 11.31 7.56 -7.67
C PRO A 145 9.87 7.53 -7.17
N SER A 146 9.66 7.04 -5.93
CA SER A 146 8.34 7.00 -5.31
C SER A 146 8.42 7.47 -3.87
N GLN A 147 7.51 8.36 -3.47
CA GLN A 147 7.44 8.92 -2.12
C GLN A 147 6.40 8.17 -1.29
N GLN A 148 6.78 7.78 -0.07
CA GLN A 148 5.83 7.21 0.88
C GLN A 148 4.93 8.31 1.48
N VAL A 149 3.62 8.04 1.52
CA VAL A 149 2.58 8.96 2.02
C VAL A 149 1.49 8.19 2.77
N PRO A 150 0.70 8.83 3.65
CA PRO A 150 -0.47 8.21 4.28
C PRO A 150 -1.54 7.79 3.28
N PHE A 151 -2.46 6.89 3.70
CA PHE A 151 -3.59 6.42 2.87
C PHE A 151 -4.63 7.50 2.52
N ASP A 152 -4.64 8.62 3.22
CA ASP A 152 -5.52 9.78 3.01
C ASP A 152 -4.75 11.05 2.61
N HIS A 153 -3.55 10.88 2.06
CA HIS A 153 -2.64 11.98 1.76
C HIS A 153 -3.26 13.01 0.83
N ASP A 154 -3.96 12.56 -0.20
CA ASP A 154 -4.55 13.40 -1.23
C ASP A 154 -5.77 12.72 -1.87
N ASP A 155 -6.39 13.41 -2.82
CA ASP A 155 -7.54 12.93 -3.55
C ASP A 155 -7.27 11.69 -4.43
N LEU A 156 -6.02 11.44 -4.83
CA LEU A 156 -5.65 10.20 -5.53
C LEU A 156 -5.75 8.99 -4.58
N ALA A 157 -5.22 9.14 -3.35
CA ALA A 157 -5.33 8.12 -2.32
C ALA A 157 -6.79 7.88 -1.94
N GLU A 158 -7.58 8.95 -1.78
CA GLU A 158 -9.02 8.88 -1.52
C GLU A 158 -9.81 8.23 -2.66
N ALA A 159 -9.48 8.53 -3.93
CA ALA A 159 -10.09 7.91 -5.10
C ALA A 159 -9.81 6.40 -5.17
N ALA A 160 -8.59 5.95 -4.81
CA ALA A 160 -8.26 4.54 -4.73
C ALA A 160 -9.09 3.82 -3.65
N GLN A 161 -9.26 4.44 -2.46
CA GLN A 161 -10.14 3.91 -1.40
C GLN A 161 -11.59 3.84 -1.86
N LEU A 162 -12.11 4.87 -2.53
CA LEU A 162 -13.48 4.89 -3.03
C LEU A 162 -13.72 3.76 -4.04
N ALA A 163 -12.84 3.60 -5.03
CA ALA A 163 -12.95 2.52 -6.00
C ALA A 163 -12.94 1.14 -5.31
N ARG A 164 -12.14 0.99 -4.26
CA ARG A 164 -12.09 -0.23 -3.44
C ARG A 164 -13.42 -0.50 -2.72
N HIS A 165 -14.06 0.55 -2.19
CA HIS A 165 -15.40 0.43 -1.58
C HIS A 165 -16.47 0.05 -2.61
N GLU A 166 -16.42 0.61 -3.81
CA GLU A 166 -17.37 0.29 -4.90
C GLU A 166 -17.21 -1.15 -5.38
N ASP A 167 -15.97 -1.64 -5.46
CA ASP A 167 -15.67 -3.04 -5.81
C ASP A 167 -15.89 -4.00 -4.62
N LYS A 168 -16.10 -3.52 -3.39
CA LYS A 168 -16.13 -4.30 -2.14
C LYS A 168 -14.88 -5.18 -1.98
N SER A 169 -13.73 -4.65 -2.38
CA SER A 169 -12.46 -5.36 -2.50
C SER A 169 -11.56 -5.13 -1.29
N TYR A 170 -11.85 -5.80 -0.18
CA TYR A 170 -11.13 -5.64 1.09
C TYR A 170 -10.12 -6.76 1.38
N GLY A 171 -9.75 -7.54 0.35
CA GLY A 171 -8.85 -8.66 0.51
C GLY A 171 -9.46 -9.85 1.26
N GLY A 172 -8.63 -10.83 1.55
CA GLY A 172 -9.02 -12.02 2.29
C GLY A 172 -7.90 -13.04 2.37
N TYR A 173 -8.07 -14.03 3.21
CA TYR A 173 -7.11 -15.10 3.41
C TYR A 173 -7.27 -16.18 2.35
N ARG A 174 -6.14 -16.61 1.78
CA ARG A 174 -6.07 -17.74 0.85
C ARG A 174 -5.03 -18.74 1.32
N LYS A 175 -5.35 -20.02 1.19
CA LYS A 175 -4.42 -21.10 1.52
C LYS A 175 -3.27 -21.09 0.52
N ASN A 176 -2.06 -20.98 1.01
CA ASN A 176 -0.85 -21.16 0.22
C ASN A 176 -0.68 -22.63 -0.12
N ALA A 177 -0.65 -22.96 -1.42
CA ALA A 177 -0.57 -24.35 -1.87
C ALA A 177 0.76 -25.02 -1.49
N THR A 178 1.82 -24.24 -1.26
CA THR A 178 3.16 -24.75 -0.95
C THR A 178 3.37 -24.94 0.56
N THR A 179 2.95 -23.95 1.38
CA THR A 179 3.17 -24.01 2.84
C THR A 179 1.99 -24.59 3.60
N GLY A 180 0.81 -24.58 3.02
CA GLY A 180 -0.44 -24.97 3.68
C GLY A 180 -1.01 -23.91 4.62
N GLU A 181 -0.30 -22.80 4.83
CA GLU A 181 -0.71 -21.68 5.67
C GLU A 181 -1.70 -20.77 4.94
N TYR A 182 -2.38 -19.91 5.69
CA TYR A 182 -3.29 -18.91 5.13
C TYR A 182 -2.59 -17.54 5.09
N ASP A 183 -2.36 -17.04 3.87
CA ASP A 183 -1.79 -15.72 3.63
C ASP A 183 -2.89 -14.71 3.29
N PHE A 184 -2.81 -13.51 3.87
CA PHE A 184 -3.67 -12.41 3.46
C PHE A 184 -3.29 -11.94 2.06
N GLN A 185 -4.29 -11.84 1.18
CA GLN A 185 -4.12 -11.38 -0.20
C GLN A 185 -5.13 -10.30 -0.53
N ALA A 186 -4.66 -9.23 -1.12
CA ALA A 186 -5.48 -8.13 -1.63
C ALA A 186 -4.91 -7.62 -2.96
N ASN A 187 -5.78 -7.25 -3.87
CA ASN A 187 -5.40 -6.53 -5.07
C ASN A 187 -4.86 -5.14 -4.69
N ASN A 188 -3.90 -4.62 -5.44
CA ASN A 188 -3.42 -3.26 -5.33
C ASN A 188 -4.30 -2.32 -6.17
N TYR A 189 -4.58 -1.12 -5.65
CA TYR A 189 -5.23 -0.06 -6.40
C TYR A 189 -4.22 1.04 -6.68
N ALA A 190 -4.36 1.67 -7.84
CA ALA A 190 -3.60 2.85 -8.21
C ALA A 190 -4.55 3.90 -8.82
N ALA A 191 -4.23 5.16 -8.61
CA ALA A 191 -4.95 6.31 -9.17
C ALA A 191 -3.95 7.22 -9.87
N ALA A 192 -4.31 7.77 -11.01
CA ALA A 192 -3.51 8.76 -11.73
C ALA A 192 -4.32 10.02 -11.99
N ARG A 193 -3.65 11.16 -11.88
CA ARG A 193 -4.18 12.47 -12.26
C ARG A 193 -3.75 12.78 -13.68
N TYR A 194 -4.74 13.16 -14.48
CA TYR A 194 -4.57 13.79 -15.78
C TYR A 194 -4.85 15.29 -15.65
N GLY A 195 -3.96 16.13 -16.17
CA GLY A 195 -4.02 17.57 -15.92
C GLY A 195 -3.53 17.96 -14.53
N HIS A 196 -3.73 19.20 -14.12
CA HIS A 196 -3.45 19.71 -12.79
C HIS A 196 -4.73 19.79 -11.95
N GLU A 197 -4.56 19.94 -10.64
CA GLU A 197 -5.69 20.21 -9.75
C GLU A 197 -6.37 21.54 -10.13
N GLY A 198 -7.69 21.48 -10.34
CA GLY A 198 -8.48 22.63 -10.76
C GLY A 198 -8.55 22.86 -12.28
N ASP A 199 -7.85 22.09 -13.09
CA ASP A 199 -8.00 22.13 -14.53
C ASP A 199 -9.41 21.71 -14.94
N GLU A 200 -10.05 22.45 -15.88
CA GLU A 200 -11.41 22.17 -16.34
C GLU A 200 -11.55 20.77 -16.95
N ASP A 201 -10.53 20.32 -17.70
CA ASP A 201 -10.46 18.99 -18.30
C ASP A 201 -9.72 17.96 -17.42
N GLY A 202 -9.31 18.36 -16.22
CA GLY A 202 -8.61 17.49 -15.28
C GLY A 202 -9.52 16.38 -14.76
N PHE A 203 -8.94 15.19 -14.50
CA PHE A 203 -9.65 14.06 -13.90
C PHE A 203 -8.70 13.11 -13.20
N ILE A 204 -9.29 12.20 -12.43
CA ILE A 204 -8.59 11.09 -11.78
C ILE A 204 -9.08 9.78 -12.41
N LEU A 205 -8.15 8.90 -12.79
CA LEU A 205 -8.43 7.55 -13.25
C LEU A 205 -7.91 6.54 -12.26
N VAL A 206 -8.74 5.57 -11.85
CA VAL A 206 -8.37 4.51 -10.91
C VAL A 206 -8.39 3.16 -11.63
N ALA A 207 -7.40 2.32 -11.33
CA ALA A 207 -7.37 0.92 -11.75
C ALA A 207 -6.88 0.02 -10.62
N ARG A 208 -7.16 -1.28 -10.73
CA ARG A 208 -6.67 -2.27 -9.78
C ARG A 208 -5.86 -3.36 -10.45
N SER A 209 -4.97 -4.00 -9.69
CA SER A 209 -4.29 -5.20 -10.12
C SER A 209 -5.27 -6.37 -10.27
N GLN A 210 -4.99 -7.27 -11.20
CA GLN A 210 -5.80 -8.46 -11.45
C GLN A 210 -5.00 -9.72 -11.17
N ASN A 211 -5.66 -10.75 -10.63
CA ASN A 211 -5.06 -12.07 -10.51
C ASN A 211 -4.79 -12.63 -11.91
N ARG A 212 -3.54 -12.96 -12.21
CA ARG A 212 -3.09 -13.40 -13.55
C ARG A 212 -3.35 -12.37 -14.66
N GLY A 213 -3.48 -11.10 -14.29
CA GLY A 213 -3.67 -9.96 -15.14
C GLY A 213 -2.62 -8.88 -14.91
N PRO A 214 -2.80 -7.67 -15.47
CA PRO A 214 -1.89 -6.56 -15.26
C PRO A 214 -1.87 -6.12 -13.80
N HIS A 215 -0.74 -5.59 -13.36
CA HIS A 215 -0.68 -4.83 -12.14
C HIS A 215 -1.42 -3.49 -12.32
N SER A 216 -1.76 -2.83 -11.22
CA SER A 216 -2.55 -1.58 -11.25
C SER A 216 -1.87 -0.46 -12.06
N GLU A 217 -0.56 -0.34 -11.97
CA GLU A 217 0.20 0.72 -12.63
C GLU A 217 0.19 0.56 -14.17
N PRO A 218 0.53 -0.60 -14.78
CA PRO A 218 0.31 -0.81 -16.20
C PRO A 218 -1.16 -0.79 -16.61
N ALA A 219 -2.09 -1.29 -15.78
CA ALA A 219 -3.52 -1.22 -16.08
C ALA A 219 -4.00 0.21 -16.21
N LEU A 220 -3.37 1.14 -15.47
CA LEU A 220 -3.66 2.56 -15.47
C LEU A 220 -2.92 3.30 -16.61
N GLY A 221 -1.63 3.03 -16.81
CA GLY A 221 -0.77 3.80 -17.71
C GLY A 221 -0.89 3.42 -19.17
N VAL A 222 -1.09 2.12 -19.49
CA VAL A 222 -1.19 1.65 -20.90
C VAL A 222 -2.30 2.36 -21.67
N PRO A 223 -3.51 2.59 -21.15
CA PRO A 223 -4.55 3.31 -21.87
C PRO A 223 -4.14 4.71 -22.32
N PHE A 224 -3.38 5.44 -21.51
CA PHE A 224 -2.86 6.76 -21.87
C PHE A 224 -1.77 6.68 -22.94
N LEU A 225 -0.88 5.68 -22.87
CA LEU A 225 0.15 5.45 -23.88
C LEU A 225 -0.47 5.09 -25.23
N GLU A 226 -1.46 4.22 -25.24
CA GLU A 226 -2.20 3.86 -26.47
C GLU A 226 -3.01 5.02 -27.03
N GLY A 227 -3.53 5.89 -26.15
CA GLY A 227 -4.20 7.14 -26.51
C GLY A 227 -3.27 8.22 -27.02
N GLY A 228 -1.94 8.08 -26.83
CA GLY A 228 -0.94 9.11 -27.12
C GLY A 228 -1.03 10.31 -26.16
N SER A 229 -1.67 10.14 -25.02
CA SER A 229 -2.01 11.20 -24.06
C SER A 229 -1.23 11.12 -22.74
N ALA A 230 -0.27 10.21 -22.62
CA ALA A 230 0.50 10.02 -21.38
C ALA A 230 1.21 11.30 -20.90
N HIS A 231 1.52 12.24 -21.79
CA HIS A 231 2.12 13.53 -21.46
C HIS A 231 1.26 14.40 -20.52
N GLY A 232 -0.05 14.17 -20.47
CA GLY A 232 -0.96 14.87 -19.57
C GLY A 232 -1.05 14.28 -18.17
N LEU A 233 -0.37 13.14 -17.91
CA LEU A 233 -0.27 12.58 -16.56
C LEU A 233 0.65 13.46 -15.70
N THR A 234 0.21 13.82 -14.50
CA THR A 234 0.98 14.68 -13.57
C THR A 234 1.33 14.01 -12.26
N ALA A 235 0.48 13.09 -11.79
CA ALA A 235 0.72 12.34 -10.57
C ALA A 235 0.14 10.93 -10.66
N LEU A 236 0.75 9.99 -9.91
CA LEU A 236 0.27 8.63 -9.74
C LEU A 236 0.43 8.22 -8.28
N TYR A 237 -0.64 7.72 -7.70
CA TYR A 237 -0.65 7.07 -6.40
C TYR A 237 -0.88 5.57 -6.56
N THR A 238 -0.19 4.76 -5.76
CA THR A 238 -0.42 3.32 -5.65
C THR A 238 -0.36 2.91 -4.18
N GLU A 239 -1.26 2.04 -3.73
CA GLU A 239 -1.31 1.67 -2.31
C GLU A 239 -0.04 0.99 -1.83
N ARG A 240 0.58 0.14 -2.66
CA ARG A 240 1.88 -0.48 -2.40
C ARG A 240 2.98 0.16 -3.23
N GLU A 241 4.18 0.21 -2.70
CA GLU A 241 5.37 0.57 -3.47
C GLU A 241 5.42 -0.18 -4.81
N PRO A 242 5.70 0.51 -5.92
CA PRO A 242 5.82 -0.14 -7.23
C PRO A 242 6.84 -1.27 -7.20
N CYS A 243 6.41 -2.48 -7.52
CA CYS A 243 7.27 -3.65 -7.46
C CYS A 243 8.53 -3.49 -8.33
N SER A 244 9.68 -3.92 -7.81
CA SER A 244 10.98 -3.89 -8.48
C SER A 244 11.46 -5.27 -8.96
N SER A 245 10.64 -6.30 -8.79
CA SER A 245 10.88 -7.67 -9.24
C SER A 245 9.67 -8.24 -10.00
N GLY A 246 9.82 -9.34 -10.69
CA GLY A 246 8.75 -9.97 -11.46
C GLY A 246 8.22 -9.07 -12.57
N VAL A 247 7.01 -8.56 -12.43
CA VAL A 247 6.39 -7.60 -13.37
C VAL A 247 7.16 -6.29 -13.44
N ASN A 248 7.81 -5.90 -12.35
CA ASN A 248 8.69 -4.73 -12.24
C ASN A 248 8.02 -3.42 -12.70
N CYS A 249 6.92 -3.07 -12.03
CA CYS A 249 6.17 -1.85 -12.33
C CYS A 249 7.02 -0.59 -12.20
N SER A 250 7.99 -0.57 -11.27
CA SER A 250 8.89 0.56 -11.08
C SER A 250 9.74 0.85 -12.33
N ALA A 251 10.37 -0.20 -12.91
CA ALA A 251 11.13 -0.03 -14.15
C ALA A 251 10.22 0.23 -15.35
N TRP A 252 9.02 -0.34 -15.38
CA TRP A 252 8.04 -0.09 -16.43
C TRP A 252 7.60 1.39 -16.45
N MET A 253 7.28 1.94 -15.29
CA MET A 253 6.91 3.36 -15.20
C MET A 253 8.05 4.29 -15.56
N HIS A 254 9.28 3.98 -15.10
CA HIS A 254 10.49 4.75 -15.46
C HIS A 254 10.72 4.83 -16.96
N GLU A 255 10.42 3.74 -17.70
CA GLU A 255 10.63 3.67 -19.15
C GLU A 255 9.53 4.33 -19.96
N HIS A 256 8.28 4.22 -19.51
CA HIS A 256 7.13 4.53 -20.36
C HIS A 256 6.32 5.74 -19.92
N LEU A 257 6.36 6.11 -18.64
CA LEU A 257 5.67 7.33 -18.19
C LEU A 257 6.59 8.54 -18.27
N PRO A 258 6.03 9.74 -18.45
CA PRO A 258 6.82 10.97 -18.45
C PRO A 258 7.58 11.19 -17.14
N ASP A 259 8.80 11.70 -17.23
CA ASP A 259 9.69 11.93 -16.07
C ASP A 259 9.10 12.90 -15.02
N HIS A 260 8.16 13.75 -15.42
CA HIS A 260 7.52 14.72 -14.52
C HIS A 260 6.41 14.13 -13.67
N VAL A 261 5.99 12.88 -13.91
CA VAL A 261 4.93 12.22 -13.13
C VAL A 261 5.41 11.95 -11.72
N GLN A 262 4.76 12.55 -10.75
CA GLN A 262 5.06 12.32 -9.33
C GLN A 262 4.43 11.01 -8.88
N VAL A 263 5.26 10.05 -8.47
CA VAL A 263 4.78 8.75 -7.97
C VAL A 263 4.79 8.71 -6.45
N ARG A 264 3.67 8.28 -5.86
CA ARG A 264 3.48 8.14 -4.41
C ARG A 264 2.95 6.75 -4.08
N HIS A 265 3.30 6.26 -2.88
CA HIS A 265 2.77 5.00 -2.36
C HIS A 265 2.57 5.10 -0.85
N THR A 266 1.77 4.21 -0.27
CA THR A 266 1.60 4.20 1.19
C THR A 266 2.36 3.06 1.85
N VAL A 267 2.23 1.85 1.31
CA VAL A 267 2.80 0.65 1.92
C VAL A 267 4.11 0.29 1.23
N GLU A 268 5.20 0.26 1.99
CA GLU A 268 6.48 -0.26 1.53
C GLU A 268 6.35 -1.71 1.05
N TYR A 269 6.89 -2.01 -0.12
CA TYR A 269 6.79 -3.33 -0.72
C TYR A 269 8.06 -3.72 -1.46
N GLY A 270 9.18 -3.68 -0.74
CA GLY A 270 10.52 -3.90 -1.29
C GLY A 270 10.80 -5.34 -1.73
N ASP A 271 12.05 -5.56 -2.14
CA ASP A 271 12.48 -6.83 -2.74
C ASP A 271 12.67 -7.97 -1.72
N THR A 272 12.78 -7.66 -0.42
CA THR A 272 12.96 -8.67 0.63
C THR A 272 11.63 -9.30 1.05
N LYS A 273 11.69 -10.52 1.58
CA LYS A 273 10.51 -11.20 2.12
C LYS A 273 9.95 -10.42 3.32
N GLU A 274 10.82 -9.93 4.18
CA GLU A 274 10.46 -9.19 5.41
C GLU A 274 9.71 -7.90 5.08
N SER A 275 10.16 -7.12 4.08
CA SER A 275 9.47 -5.92 3.61
C SER A 275 8.08 -6.24 3.05
N ARG A 276 7.97 -7.30 2.24
CA ARG A 276 6.66 -7.72 1.69
C ARG A 276 5.71 -8.23 2.76
N ASP A 277 6.21 -8.98 3.75
CA ASP A 277 5.40 -9.48 4.86
C ASP A 277 4.90 -8.31 5.74
N LEU A 278 5.75 -7.31 5.99
CA LEU A 278 5.36 -6.09 6.70
C LEU A 278 4.30 -5.32 5.92
N GLY A 279 4.54 -5.08 4.63
CA GLY A 279 3.60 -4.40 3.76
C GLY A 279 2.26 -5.10 3.64
N ASN A 280 2.24 -6.43 3.60
CA ASN A 280 0.99 -7.19 3.59
C ASN A 280 0.22 -7.04 4.91
N ARG A 281 0.90 -7.00 6.07
CA ARG A 281 0.25 -6.75 7.38
C ARG A 281 -0.31 -5.33 7.47
N GLN A 282 0.42 -4.32 6.99
CA GLN A 282 -0.06 -2.94 6.96
C GLN A 282 -1.30 -2.82 6.06
N MET A 283 -1.26 -3.43 4.88
CA MET A 283 -2.40 -3.46 3.96
C MET A 283 -3.61 -4.19 4.57
N GLU A 284 -3.40 -5.33 5.19
CA GLU A 284 -4.44 -6.09 5.89
C GLU A 284 -5.13 -5.25 6.96
N HIS A 285 -4.34 -4.58 7.79
CA HIS A 285 -4.86 -3.73 8.86
C HIS A 285 -5.69 -2.57 8.30
N HIS A 286 -5.19 -1.87 7.28
CA HIS A 286 -5.92 -0.79 6.62
C HIS A 286 -7.24 -1.29 6.01
N LEU A 287 -7.22 -2.40 5.28
CA LEU A 287 -8.41 -2.94 4.63
C LEU A 287 -9.46 -3.45 5.62
N ASN A 288 -9.03 -3.96 6.77
CA ASN A 288 -9.93 -4.29 7.87
C ASN A 288 -10.58 -3.03 8.45
N ALA A 289 -9.83 -1.93 8.60
CA ALA A 289 -10.38 -0.64 9.05
C ALA A 289 -11.40 -0.06 8.06
N LEU A 290 -11.13 -0.15 6.75
CA LEU A 290 -12.08 0.26 5.70
C LEU A 290 -13.38 -0.55 5.71
N ARG A 291 -13.29 -1.83 6.06
CA ARG A 291 -14.42 -2.75 6.07
C ARG A 291 -15.37 -2.51 7.22
N VAL A 292 -14.88 -2.02 8.35
CA VAL A 292 -15.70 -1.79 9.58
C VAL A 292 -16.34 -0.42 9.49
N PRO A 293 -17.70 -0.32 9.51
CA PRO A 293 -18.37 0.97 9.62
C PRO A 293 -17.91 1.68 10.90
N LYS A 294 -17.47 2.95 10.79
CA LYS A 294 -17.19 3.74 11.99
C LYS A 294 -18.46 3.79 12.85
N PRO A 295 -18.40 3.49 14.17
CA PRO A 295 -19.56 3.63 15.00
C PRO A 295 -20.02 5.08 14.95
N HIS A 296 -21.28 5.29 14.58
CA HIS A 296 -21.91 6.61 14.69
C HIS A 296 -21.75 7.09 16.13
N ASN A 297 -20.98 8.15 16.32
CA ASN A 297 -20.80 8.77 17.62
C ASN A 297 -22.13 9.42 18.02
N LYS A 298 -23.03 8.64 18.66
CA LYS A 298 -24.32 9.10 19.16
C LYS A 298 -24.23 9.94 20.42
N TYR A 299 -23.02 10.28 20.85
CA TYR A 299 -22.79 11.19 21.95
C TYR A 299 -22.37 12.57 21.41
N LYS A 300 -23.37 13.42 21.10
CA LYS A 300 -23.21 14.85 21.31
C LYS A 300 -23.63 15.14 22.77
N PRO A 301 -22.75 15.84 23.52
CA PRO A 301 -23.10 16.31 24.85
C PRO A 301 -24.26 17.30 24.81
#